data_a9728334986d993dcf9b882932137b62
#
_entry.id   a9728334986d993dcf9b882932137b62
#
_cell.length_a   1.000
_cell.length_b   1.000
_cell.length_c   1.000
_cell.angle_alpha   90.00
_cell.angle_beta   90.00
_cell.angle_gamma   90.00
#
_symmetry.space_group_name_H-M   'P 1'
#
loop_
_entity.id
_entity.type
_entity.pdbx_description
1 polymer ?
#
loop_
_entity_poly.entity_id
_entity_poly.type
_entity_poly.pdbx_seq_one_letter_code
_entity_poly.pdbx_strand_id
1 'polypeptide(L)'
;WIDPTDRITDRLMEGAPPLARDVILPPKVVAAAALAGLVLASIGGCYLYYPPVAEIRKEMVAINAEIFAAANSKEWETIEFWIPQQEDWAHKLRVSSRMRWNPLSDLQLQRVDAFQASLEDLEHAAEDRDIQEARDASRKMAAAFTAMRESLGSP
;
A
#
# COMPACT_ATOMS: atom_id res chain seq x y z
N TRP A 1 72.66 -8.00 7.30
CA TRP A 1 71.66 -9.02 7.55
C TRP A 1 70.31 -8.49 6.99
N ILE A 2 69.93 -8.92 5.80
CA ILE A 2 68.64 -8.55 5.17
C ILE A 2 67.64 -9.61 5.63
N ASP A 3 66.60 -9.19 6.29
CA ASP A 3 65.54 -10.06 6.77
C ASP A 3 64.82 -10.68 5.57
N PRO A 4 64.78 -12.02 5.45
CA PRO A 4 64.13 -12.71 4.33
C PRO A 4 62.62 -12.44 4.25
N THR A 5 61.99 -11.93 5.32
CA THR A 5 60.56 -11.57 5.33
C THR A 5 60.28 -10.31 4.53
N ASP A 6 61.22 -9.35 4.38
CA ASP A 6 61.04 -8.14 3.57
C ASP A 6 60.88 -8.50 2.06
N ARG A 7 61.60 -9.54 1.56
CA ARG A 7 61.49 -9.94 0.15
C ARG A 7 60.18 -10.64 -0.19
N ILE A 8 59.51 -11.23 0.78
CA ILE A 8 58.25 -11.91 0.57
C ILE A 8 57.11 -10.88 0.53
N THR A 9 57.17 -9.84 1.39
CA THR A 9 56.20 -8.74 1.40
C THR A 9 56.26 -7.92 0.12
N ASP A 10 57.46 -7.61 -0.38
CA ASP A 10 57.64 -6.88 -1.64
C ASP A 10 57.07 -7.64 -2.83
N ARG A 11 57.27 -8.97 -2.94
CA ARG A 11 56.70 -9.81 -4.01
C ARG A 11 55.18 -9.96 -3.93
N LEU A 12 54.61 -9.94 -2.73
CA LEU A 12 53.17 -10.03 -2.56
C LEU A 12 52.48 -8.68 -2.91
N MET A 13 53.22 -7.58 -2.75
CA MET A 13 52.70 -6.24 -3.11
C MET A 13 52.86 -5.91 -4.61
N GLU A 14 53.82 -6.53 -5.34
CA GLU A 14 54.07 -6.31 -6.76
C GLU A 14 52.92 -6.83 -7.66
N GLY A 15 52.07 -7.73 -7.18
CA GLY A 15 50.91 -8.27 -7.91
C GLY A 15 49.55 -7.76 -7.41
N ALA A 16 49.54 -6.89 -6.38
CA ALA A 16 48.29 -6.36 -5.89
C ALA A 16 47.71 -5.33 -6.90
N PRO A 17 46.43 -5.45 -7.29
CA PRO A 17 45.81 -4.42 -8.11
C PRO A 17 45.96 -3.07 -7.38
N PRO A 18 46.17 -1.94 -8.14
CA PRO A 18 46.30 -0.65 -7.49
C PRO A 18 45.12 -0.42 -6.59
N LEU A 19 45.40 -0.25 -5.30
CA LEU A 19 44.39 0.05 -4.27
C LEU A 19 43.50 1.14 -4.84
N ALA A 20 42.19 0.84 -4.87
CA ALA A 20 41.20 1.75 -5.40
C ALA A 20 41.48 3.16 -4.81
N ARG A 21 41.76 4.09 -5.73
CA ARG A 21 42.09 5.46 -5.39
C ARG A 21 41.07 5.96 -4.39
N ASP A 22 41.46 6.27 -3.18
CA ASP A 22 40.58 6.81 -2.15
C ASP A 22 39.93 8.09 -2.70
N VAL A 23 38.72 7.93 -3.20
CA VAL A 23 37.92 9.06 -3.69
C VAL A 23 37.37 9.76 -2.46
N ILE A 24 38.09 10.73 -1.96
CA ILE A 24 37.64 11.60 -0.86
C ILE A 24 36.55 12.51 -1.43
N LEU A 25 35.31 12.06 -1.33
CA LEU A 25 34.16 12.86 -1.71
C LEU A 25 33.98 14.03 -0.71
N PRO A 26 33.76 15.26 -1.18
CA PRO A 26 33.43 16.37 -0.30
C PRO A 26 32.21 16.04 0.56
N PRO A 27 32.21 16.37 1.89
CA PRO A 27 31.11 16.00 2.77
C PRO A 27 29.74 16.53 2.31
N LYS A 28 29.72 17.66 1.59
CA LYS A 28 28.50 18.21 0.97
C LYS A 28 27.93 17.29 -0.13
N VAL A 29 28.79 16.63 -0.91
CA VAL A 29 28.37 15.71 -1.97
C VAL A 29 27.79 14.43 -1.33
N VAL A 30 28.43 13.91 -0.28
CA VAL A 30 27.94 12.74 0.46
C VAL A 30 26.58 13.04 1.08
N ALA A 31 26.43 14.21 1.73
CA ALA A 31 25.17 14.63 2.32
C ALA A 31 24.06 14.79 1.28
N ALA A 32 24.34 15.39 0.13
CA ALA A 32 23.39 15.54 -0.97
C ALA A 32 22.98 14.19 -1.55
N ALA A 33 23.92 13.27 -1.74
CA ALA A 33 23.64 11.92 -2.24
C ALA A 33 22.79 11.11 -1.24
N ALA A 34 23.09 11.22 0.05
CA ALA A 34 22.29 10.58 1.10
C ALA A 34 20.85 11.11 1.15
N LEU A 35 20.68 12.43 1.05
CA LEU A 35 19.36 13.06 1.01
C LEU A 35 18.58 12.63 -0.24
N ALA A 36 19.22 12.63 -1.41
CA ALA A 36 18.60 12.17 -2.65
C ALA A 36 18.18 10.69 -2.56
N GLY A 37 19.05 9.85 -2.00
CA GLY A 37 18.77 8.44 -1.75
C GLY A 37 17.56 8.23 -0.81
N LEU A 38 17.47 9.02 0.25
CA LEU A 38 16.34 8.99 1.18
C LEU A 38 15.02 9.38 0.49
N VAL A 39 15.04 10.44 -0.30
CA VAL A 39 13.86 10.90 -1.06
C VAL A 39 13.41 9.83 -2.07
N LEU A 40 14.33 9.25 -2.82
CA LEU A 40 14.02 8.19 -3.79
C LEU A 40 13.48 6.93 -3.10
N ALA A 41 14.06 6.54 -1.97
CA ALA A 41 13.57 5.42 -1.17
C ALA A 41 12.16 5.68 -0.62
N SER A 42 11.87 6.90 -0.17
CA SER A 42 10.56 7.31 0.30
C SER A 42 9.52 7.26 -0.82
N ILE A 43 9.85 7.78 -2.00
CA ILE A 43 8.97 7.72 -3.18
C ILE A 43 8.72 6.25 -3.56
N GLY A 44 9.77 5.45 -3.65
CA GLY A 44 9.66 4.01 -3.96
C GLY A 44 8.79 3.27 -2.95
N GLY A 45 8.98 3.53 -1.65
CA GLY A 45 8.15 2.98 -0.58
C GLY A 45 6.67 3.35 -0.71
N CYS A 46 6.38 4.62 -1.04
CA CYS A 46 5.01 5.05 -1.30
C CYS A 46 4.38 4.31 -2.50
N TYR A 47 5.11 4.13 -3.60
CA TYR A 47 4.60 3.40 -4.77
C TYR A 47 4.33 1.93 -4.50
N LEU A 48 5.12 1.28 -3.61
CA LEU A 48 4.90 -0.10 -3.17
C LEU A 48 3.70 -0.21 -2.21
N TYR A 49 3.56 0.75 -1.31
CA TYR A 49 2.47 0.75 -0.33
C TYR A 49 1.10 1.08 -0.95
N TYR A 50 1.09 1.92 -1.99
CA TYR A 50 -0.12 2.29 -2.74
C TYR A 50 -0.14 1.61 -4.12
N PRO A 51 -0.66 0.38 -4.23
CA PRO A 51 -0.65 -0.38 -5.47
C PRO A 51 -1.54 0.27 -6.55
N PRO A 52 -1.49 -0.21 -7.81
CA PRO A 52 -2.33 0.30 -8.88
C PRO A 52 -3.83 0.14 -8.58
N VAL A 53 -4.66 1.06 -9.07
CA VAL A 53 -6.12 1.05 -8.88
C VAL A 53 -6.76 -0.30 -9.25
N ALA A 54 -6.25 -0.97 -10.29
CA ALA A 54 -6.75 -2.29 -10.70
C ALA A 54 -6.54 -3.37 -9.63
N GLU A 55 -5.39 -3.34 -8.96
CA GLU A 55 -5.06 -4.27 -7.87
C GLU A 55 -5.90 -3.95 -6.63
N ILE A 56 -6.02 -2.67 -6.26
CA ILE A 56 -6.89 -2.23 -5.18
C ILE A 56 -8.31 -2.72 -5.39
N ARG A 57 -8.88 -2.54 -6.59
CA ARG A 57 -10.22 -3.02 -6.91
C ARG A 57 -10.37 -4.53 -6.74
N LYS A 58 -9.36 -5.30 -7.13
CA LYS A 58 -9.37 -6.76 -6.98
C LYS A 58 -9.44 -7.17 -5.52
N GLU A 59 -8.63 -6.55 -4.67
CA GLU A 59 -8.64 -6.81 -3.22
C GLU A 59 -9.96 -6.39 -2.58
N MET A 60 -10.47 -5.20 -2.93
CA MET A 60 -11.77 -4.73 -2.44
C MET A 60 -12.91 -5.67 -2.83
N VAL A 61 -12.88 -6.30 -4.01
CA VAL A 61 -13.90 -7.29 -4.44
C VAL A 61 -13.83 -8.52 -3.55
N ALA A 62 -12.64 -9.03 -3.25
CA ALA A 62 -12.47 -10.20 -2.40
C ALA A 62 -12.98 -9.93 -0.97
N ILE A 63 -12.56 -8.82 -0.37
CA ILE A 63 -12.98 -8.43 0.99
C ILE A 63 -14.49 -8.19 1.05
N ASN A 64 -15.07 -7.52 0.03
CA ASN A 64 -16.52 -7.29 -0.01
C ASN A 64 -17.32 -8.58 -0.04
N ALA A 65 -16.81 -9.62 -0.71
CA ALA A 65 -17.45 -10.94 -0.73
C ALA A 65 -17.41 -11.61 0.65
N GLU A 66 -16.29 -11.49 1.38
CA GLU A 66 -16.14 -12.00 2.74
C GLU A 66 -17.08 -11.30 3.72
N ILE A 67 -17.14 -9.95 3.68
CA ILE A 67 -18.05 -9.16 4.52
C ILE A 67 -19.51 -9.57 4.25
N PHE A 68 -19.89 -9.71 2.97
CA PHE A 68 -21.25 -10.08 2.60
C PHE A 68 -21.59 -11.51 3.07
N ALA A 69 -20.66 -12.45 2.96
CA ALA A 69 -20.83 -13.82 3.45
C ALA A 69 -20.97 -13.84 4.98
N ALA A 70 -20.10 -13.12 5.70
CA ALA A 70 -20.11 -13.01 7.16
C ALA A 70 -21.44 -12.40 7.68
N ALA A 71 -21.95 -11.34 7.03
CA ALA A 71 -23.24 -10.73 7.38
C ALA A 71 -24.41 -11.71 7.24
N ASN A 72 -24.39 -12.58 6.21
CA ASN A 72 -25.41 -13.61 6.04
C ASN A 72 -25.27 -14.77 7.02
N SER A 73 -24.04 -15.12 7.42
CA SER A 73 -23.73 -16.20 8.37
C SER A 73 -23.79 -15.76 9.83
N LYS A 74 -23.96 -14.46 10.11
CA LYS A 74 -23.94 -13.84 11.45
C LYS A 74 -22.58 -13.97 12.15
N GLU A 75 -21.51 -13.92 11.38
CA GLU A 75 -20.14 -13.99 11.86
C GLU A 75 -19.65 -12.56 12.18
N TRP A 76 -20.11 -12.03 13.33
CA TRP A 76 -19.85 -10.64 13.76
C TRP A 76 -18.37 -10.31 13.82
N GLU A 77 -17.56 -11.17 14.41
CA GLU A 77 -16.12 -11.00 14.52
C GLU A 77 -15.44 -10.91 13.14
N THR A 78 -15.95 -11.63 12.16
CA THR A 78 -15.47 -11.59 10.78
C THR A 78 -15.82 -10.26 10.11
N ILE A 79 -17.01 -9.71 10.36
CA ILE A 79 -17.42 -8.39 9.86
C ILE A 79 -16.51 -7.31 10.48
N GLU A 80 -16.38 -7.28 11.80
CA GLU A 80 -15.53 -6.34 12.55
C GLU A 80 -14.06 -6.40 12.10
N PHE A 81 -13.57 -7.59 11.70
CA PHE A 81 -12.22 -7.77 11.19
C PHE A 81 -12.03 -7.19 9.77
N TRP A 82 -13.01 -7.36 8.88
CA TRP A 82 -12.85 -6.98 7.47
C TRP A 82 -13.22 -5.53 7.17
N ILE A 83 -14.10 -4.88 7.94
CA ILE A 83 -14.52 -3.49 7.70
C ILE A 83 -13.31 -2.53 7.71
N PRO A 84 -12.44 -2.50 8.74
CA PRO A 84 -11.30 -1.59 8.75
C PRO A 84 -10.34 -1.81 7.57
N GLN A 85 -10.20 -3.05 7.13
CA GLN A 85 -9.37 -3.37 5.96
C GLN A 85 -9.99 -2.84 4.66
N GLN A 86 -11.31 -2.95 4.54
CA GLN A 86 -12.02 -2.43 3.38
C GLN A 86 -11.96 -0.90 3.32
N GLU A 87 -12.02 -0.23 4.45
CA GLU A 87 -11.83 1.22 4.56
C GLU A 87 -10.42 1.65 4.18
N ASP A 88 -9.40 0.93 4.64
CA ASP A 88 -8.01 1.18 4.26
C ASP A 88 -7.81 1.05 2.75
N TRP A 89 -8.43 0.04 2.11
CA TRP A 89 -8.40 -0.10 0.66
C TRP A 89 -9.14 1.04 -0.07
N ALA A 90 -10.27 1.53 0.47
CA ALA A 90 -10.95 2.70 -0.07
C ALA A 90 -10.09 3.98 0.06
N HIS A 91 -9.36 4.14 1.17
CA HIS A 91 -8.38 5.20 1.33
C HIS A 91 -7.22 5.07 0.34
N LYS A 92 -6.65 3.88 0.21
CA LYS A 92 -5.56 3.59 -0.77
C LYS A 92 -6.00 3.90 -2.20
N LEU A 93 -7.26 3.64 -2.55
CA LEU A 93 -7.82 3.96 -3.87
C LEU A 93 -7.71 5.46 -4.17
N ARG A 94 -8.09 6.32 -3.22
CA ARG A 94 -8.01 7.78 -3.38
C ARG A 94 -6.57 8.27 -3.51
N VAL A 95 -5.67 7.75 -2.68
CA VAL A 95 -4.26 8.16 -2.68
C VAL A 95 -3.57 7.67 -3.95
N SER A 96 -3.73 6.38 -4.29
CA SER A 96 -3.09 5.76 -5.45
C SER A 96 -3.50 6.44 -6.77
N SER A 97 -4.79 6.75 -6.94
CA SER A 97 -5.28 7.45 -8.13
C SER A 97 -4.61 8.81 -8.30
N ARG A 98 -4.47 9.56 -7.20
CA ARG A 98 -3.82 10.88 -7.19
C ARG A 98 -2.32 10.78 -7.47
N MET A 99 -1.62 9.82 -6.86
CA MET A 99 -0.19 9.57 -7.06
C MET A 99 0.16 9.16 -8.49
N ARG A 100 -0.75 8.49 -9.18
CA ARG A 100 -0.56 8.00 -10.55
C ARG A 100 -1.08 8.96 -11.61
N TRP A 101 -1.30 10.23 -11.25
CA TRP A 101 -1.76 11.29 -12.15
C TRP A 101 -3.09 10.98 -12.84
N ASN A 102 -3.91 10.13 -12.23
CA ASN A 102 -5.26 9.79 -12.68
C ASN A 102 -6.24 9.98 -11.53
N PRO A 103 -6.47 11.23 -11.07
CA PRO A 103 -7.34 11.52 -9.95
C PRO A 103 -8.77 11.08 -10.24
N LEU A 104 -9.45 10.61 -9.21
CA LEU A 104 -10.87 10.27 -9.29
C LEU A 104 -11.68 11.54 -9.60
N SER A 105 -12.67 11.42 -10.47
CA SER A 105 -13.66 12.47 -10.71
C SER A 105 -14.55 12.71 -9.50
N ASP A 106 -15.25 13.83 -9.44
CA ASP A 106 -16.16 14.15 -8.34
C ASP A 106 -17.24 13.07 -8.17
N LEU A 107 -17.76 12.52 -9.27
CA LEU A 107 -18.72 11.42 -9.22
C LEU A 107 -18.10 10.16 -8.62
N GLN A 108 -16.88 9.83 -8.99
CA GLN A 108 -16.17 8.66 -8.43
C GLN A 108 -15.90 8.85 -6.94
N LEU A 109 -15.47 10.05 -6.53
CA LEU A 109 -15.27 10.40 -5.11
C LEU A 109 -16.58 10.26 -4.33
N GLN A 110 -17.68 10.79 -4.84
CA GLN A 110 -19.00 10.65 -4.23
C GLN A 110 -19.42 9.19 -4.08
N ARG A 111 -19.10 8.32 -5.06
CA ARG A 111 -19.38 6.89 -4.98
C ARG A 111 -18.52 6.17 -3.94
N VAL A 112 -17.26 6.58 -3.80
CA VAL A 112 -16.37 6.06 -2.73
C VAL A 112 -16.88 6.50 -1.36
N ASP A 113 -17.31 7.76 -1.21
CA ASP A 113 -17.88 8.27 0.04
C ASP A 113 -19.18 7.53 0.42
N ALA A 114 -20.08 7.33 -0.54
CA ALA A 114 -21.31 6.57 -0.32
C ALA A 114 -21.04 5.10 0.08
N PHE A 115 -20.00 4.51 -0.50
CA PHE A 115 -19.58 3.16 -0.11
C PHE A 115 -19.03 3.14 1.32
N GLN A 116 -18.16 4.10 1.71
CA GLN A 116 -17.65 4.19 3.08
C GLN A 116 -18.77 4.41 4.11
N ALA A 117 -19.72 5.31 3.84
CA ALA A 117 -20.88 5.49 4.70
C ALA A 117 -21.71 4.20 4.88
N SER A 118 -21.79 3.36 3.84
CA SER A 118 -22.49 2.08 3.95
C SER A 118 -21.70 1.00 4.73
N LEU A 119 -20.37 1.13 4.82
CA LEU A 119 -19.55 0.30 5.72
C LEU A 119 -19.76 0.69 7.17
N GLU A 120 -19.81 2.00 7.48
CA GLU A 120 -20.13 2.53 8.80
C GLU A 120 -21.52 2.06 9.28
N ASP A 121 -22.55 2.11 8.41
CA ASP A 121 -23.89 1.56 8.70
C ASP A 121 -23.81 0.07 9.08
N LEU A 122 -22.99 -0.71 8.38
CA LEU A 122 -22.84 -2.14 8.63
C LEU A 122 -22.05 -2.42 9.92
N GLU A 123 -21.02 -1.61 10.21
CA GLU A 123 -20.24 -1.70 11.43
C GLU A 123 -21.14 -1.49 12.66
N HIS A 124 -21.95 -0.42 12.67
CA HIS A 124 -22.89 -0.16 13.76
C HIS A 124 -23.89 -1.31 13.94
N ALA A 125 -24.45 -1.83 12.85
CA ALA A 125 -25.39 -2.95 12.93
C ALA A 125 -24.71 -4.24 13.44
N ALA A 126 -23.41 -4.43 13.17
CA ALA A 126 -22.63 -5.56 13.67
C ALA A 126 -22.31 -5.40 15.17
N GLU A 127 -21.96 -4.19 15.63
CA GLU A 127 -21.74 -3.86 17.04
C GLU A 127 -22.99 -4.11 17.86
N ASP A 128 -24.15 -3.69 17.37
CA ASP A 128 -25.47 -3.88 18.01
C ASP A 128 -25.96 -5.33 17.88
N ARG A 129 -25.30 -6.16 17.06
CA ARG A 129 -25.68 -7.53 16.74
C ARG A 129 -27.10 -7.67 16.24
N ASP A 130 -27.64 -6.63 15.60
CA ASP A 130 -28.96 -6.66 15.00
C ASP A 130 -28.90 -7.34 13.62
N ILE A 131 -29.48 -8.53 13.56
CA ILE A 131 -29.46 -9.39 12.37
C ILE A 131 -30.19 -8.75 11.19
N GLN A 132 -31.29 -8.06 11.45
CA GLN A 132 -32.10 -7.47 10.40
C GLN A 132 -31.42 -6.24 9.84
N GLU A 133 -30.93 -5.38 10.71
CA GLU A 133 -30.19 -4.18 10.34
C GLU A 133 -28.90 -4.52 9.59
N ALA A 134 -28.12 -5.50 10.09
CA ALA A 134 -26.91 -5.95 9.42
C ALA A 134 -27.17 -6.52 7.99
N ARG A 135 -28.28 -7.22 7.80
CA ARG A 135 -28.67 -7.70 6.46
C ARG A 135 -29.06 -6.55 5.52
N ASP A 136 -29.78 -5.57 6.01
CA ASP A 136 -30.19 -4.42 5.22
C ASP A 136 -28.99 -3.52 4.91
N ALA A 137 -28.10 -3.29 5.89
CA ALA A 137 -26.83 -2.59 5.71
C ALA A 137 -25.90 -3.32 4.72
N SER A 138 -25.77 -4.65 4.81
CA SER A 138 -24.95 -5.42 3.87
C SER A 138 -25.45 -5.34 2.43
N ARG A 139 -26.78 -5.29 2.21
CA ARG A 139 -27.35 -5.08 0.88
C ARG A 139 -27.06 -3.67 0.35
N LYS A 140 -27.21 -2.64 1.20
CA LYS A 140 -26.86 -1.25 0.86
C LYS A 140 -25.39 -1.15 0.48
N MET A 141 -24.51 -1.75 1.30
CA MET A 141 -23.06 -1.79 1.04
C MET A 141 -22.76 -2.47 -0.30
N ALA A 142 -23.35 -3.63 -0.59
CA ALA A 142 -23.14 -4.33 -1.86
C ALA A 142 -23.61 -3.49 -3.07
N ALA A 143 -24.72 -2.78 -2.94
CA ALA A 143 -25.21 -1.86 -3.99
C ALA A 143 -24.28 -0.65 -4.17
N ALA A 144 -23.83 -0.03 -3.08
CA ALA A 144 -22.89 1.09 -3.11
C ALA A 144 -21.54 0.67 -3.71
N PHE A 145 -21.03 -0.52 -3.34
CA PHE A 145 -19.82 -1.11 -3.90
C PHE A 145 -19.92 -1.32 -5.40
N THR A 146 -21.06 -1.87 -5.87
CA THR A 146 -21.31 -2.09 -7.31
C THR A 146 -21.30 -0.78 -8.06
N ALA A 147 -22.01 0.24 -7.57
CA ALA A 147 -22.07 1.56 -8.19
C ALA A 147 -20.68 2.24 -8.21
N MET A 148 -19.88 2.11 -7.14
CA MET A 148 -18.51 2.59 -7.11
C MET A 148 -17.66 1.88 -8.16
N ARG A 149 -17.70 0.55 -8.22
CA ARG A 149 -16.93 -0.26 -9.17
C ARG A 149 -17.26 0.08 -10.62
N GLU A 150 -18.53 0.25 -10.96
CA GLU A 150 -18.97 0.65 -12.29
C GLU A 150 -18.47 2.04 -12.67
N SER A 151 -18.46 2.99 -11.73
CA SER A 151 -17.93 4.35 -11.96
C SER A 151 -16.44 4.37 -12.23
N LEU A 152 -15.69 3.41 -11.69
CA LEU A 152 -14.23 3.28 -11.90
C LEU A 152 -13.87 2.63 -13.25
N GLY A 153 -14.87 2.20 -14.01
CA GLY A 153 -14.70 1.49 -15.28
C GLY A 153 -14.46 0.00 -15.09
N SER A 154 -14.93 -0.80 -16.06
CA SER A 154 -14.52 -2.21 -16.15
C SER A 154 -13.04 -2.30 -16.49
N PRO A 155 -12.33 -3.36 -16.04
CA PRO A 155 -10.92 -3.58 -16.38
C PRO A 155 -10.74 -3.78 -17.87
#